data_c21fa73e518704e51bcee8e9dd5003da
#
_entry.id   c21fa73e518704e51bcee8e9dd5003da
#
_cell.length_a   1.000
_cell.length_b   1.000
_cell.length_c   1.000
_cell.angle_alpha   90.00
_cell.angle_beta   90.00
_cell.angle_gamma   90.00
#
_symmetry.space_group_name_H-M   'P 1'
#
loop_
_entity.id
_entity.type
_entity.pdbx_description
1 polymer ?
#
loop_
_entity_poly.entity_id
_entity_poly.type
_entity_poly.pdbx_seq_one_letter_code
_entity_poly.pdbx_strand_id
1 'polypeptide(L)'
;IMYPKIQSGAIAYDVVCPSDYMIQRMIENNLLEEINYDNIPNLKYIDQKYMDLAKGFDPDNKYSVPYLWGTVGILYNKKMVDEPIDSWGVLWDEKYKDSILMQDSVRDAFGVALKYLGYSLNSTDLDELQAAKNLLIEQKPLVQAYVIDQVRDKMIGNEAALGVIYSGEALYCQQENP
;
A
#
# COMPACT_ATOMS: atom_id res chain seq x y z
N ILE A 1 -5.31 -5.90 -11.46
CA ILE A 1 -6.25 -5.61 -12.59
C ILE A 1 -5.49 -5.02 -13.78
N MET A 2 -4.53 -4.10 -13.58
CA MET A 2 -3.77 -3.45 -14.67
C MET A 2 -2.76 -4.39 -15.35
N TYR A 3 -1.92 -5.09 -14.58
CA TYR A 3 -0.85 -5.93 -15.09
C TYR A 3 -1.29 -6.97 -16.15
N PRO A 4 -2.36 -7.77 -15.95
CA PRO A 4 -2.82 -8.72 -16.97
C PRO A 4 -3.23 -8.06 -18.29
N LYS A 5 -3.77 -6.84 -18.25
CA LYS A 5 -4.16 -6.09 -19.46
C LYS A 5 -2.95 -5.63 -20.26
N ILE A 6 -1.90 -5.19 -19.58
CA ILE A 6 -0.62 -4.81 -20.20
C ILE A 6 0.05 -6.05 -20.78
N GLN A 7 0.16 -7.12 -19.97
CA GLN A 7 0.80 -8.38 -20.38
C GLN A 7 0.13 -9.02 -21.61
N SER A 8 -1.19 -8.94 -21.71
CA SER A 8 -1.92 -9.49 -22.85
C SER A 8 -1.86 -8.62 -24.11
N GLY A 9 -1.36 -7.38 -24.01
CA GLY A 9 -1.39 -6.41 -25.11
C GLY A 9 -2.81 -5.96 -25.50
N ALA A 10 -3.82 -6.28 -24.68
CA ALA A 10 -5.21 -5.96 -25.00
C ALA A 10 -5.51 -4.46 -25.03
N ILE A 11 -4.71 -3.68 -24.31
CA ILE A 11 -4.82 -2.21 -24.26
C ILE A 11 -3.41 -1.64 -24.36
N ALA A 12 -3.20 -0.72 -25.29
CA ALA A 12 -2.00 0.09 -25.35
C ALA A 12 -2.12 1.24 -24.35
N TYR A 13 -1.21 1.29 -23.40
CA TYR A 13 -1.07 2.39 -22.45
C TYR A 13 0.19 3.18 -22.78
N ASP A 14 0.08 4.51 -22.87
CA ASP A 14 1.23 5.39 -23.05
C ASP A 14 1.99 5.56 -21.72
N VAL A 15 1.24 5.67 -20.60
CA VAL A 15 1.79 5.81 -19.25
C VAL A 15 0.92 5.06 -18.27
N VAL A 16 1.56 4.44 -17.27
CA VAL A 16 0.89 3.79 -16.13
C VAL A 16 1.53 4.21 -14.82
N CYS A 17 0.76 4.25 -13.74
CA CYS A 17 1.25 4.62 -12.40
C CYS A 17 1.01 3.46 -11.41
N PRO A 18 1.83 2.41 -11.44
CA PRO A 18 1.77 1.30 -10.51
C PRO A 18 2.68 1.50 -9.29
N SER A 19 2.58 0.60 -8.32
CA SER A 19 3.53 0.50 -7.23
C SER A 19 4.90 -0.01 -7.71
N ASP A 20 5.94 0.29 -6.95
CA ASP A 20 7.34 -0.06 -7.20
C ASP A 20 7.57 -1.54 -7.53
N TYR A 21 7.03 -2.45 -6.72
CA TYR A 21 7.15 -3.90 -6.96
C TYR A 21 6.51 -4.35 -8.28
N MET A 22 5.50 -3.61 -8.76
CA MET A 22 4.87 -3.90 -10.04
C MET A 22 5.71 -3.36 -11.19
N ILE A 23 6.36 -2.19 -11.03
CA ILE A 23 7.34 -1.67 -11.99
C ILE A 23 8.46 -2.70 -12.17
N GLN A 24 9.05 -3.18 -11.07
CA GLN A 24 10.09 -4.21 -11.11
C GLN A 24 9.63 -5.44 -11.92
N ARG A 25 8.45 -5.96 -11.61
CA ARG A 25 7.87 -7.09 -12.32
C ARG A 25 7.67 -6.83 -13.81
N MET A 26 7.26 -5.61 -14.18
CA MET A 26 7.07 -5.22 -15.57
C MET A 26 8.41 -5.12 -16.32
N ILE A 27 9.45 -4.60 -15.67
CA ILE A 27 10.83 -4.57 -16.20
C ILE A 27 11.32 -6.00 -16.48
N GLU A 28 11.21 -6.89 -15.48
CA GLU A 28 11.62 -8.29 -15.58
C GLU A 28 10.90 -9.06 -16.71
N ASN A 29 9.70 -8.61 -17.08
CA ASN A 29 8.90 -9.22 -18.16
C ASN A 29 8.97 -8.44 -19.48
N ASN A 30 9.86 -7.45 -19.61
CA ASN A 30 10.04 -6.63 -20.81
C ASN A 30 8.72 -5.97 -21.29
N LEU A 31 7.94 -5.42 -20.36
CA LEU A 31 6.65 -4.78 -20.63
C LEU A 31 6.72 -3.25 -20.66
N LEU A 32 7.89 -2.68 -20.43
CA LEU A 32 8.11 -1.23 -20.41
C LEU A 32 9.14 -0.82 -21.45
N GLU A 33 8.93 0.35 -22.03
CA GLU A 33 9.90 1.04 -22.91
C GLU A 33 10.80 1.95 -22.08
N GLU A 34 12.05 2.12 -22.50
CA GLU A 34 12.99 3.05 -21.86
C GLU A 34 12.51 4.50 -22.07
N ILE A 35 12.60 5.30 -21.01
CA ILE A 35 12.21 6.70 -21.02
C ILE A 35 13.27 7.54 -21.76
N ASN A 36 12.85 8.35 -22.73
CA ASN A 36 13.71 9.39 -23.27
C ASN A 36 13.61 10.65 -22.38
N TYR A 37 14.59 10.81 -21.51
CA TYR A 37 14.65 11.92 -20.55
C TYR A 37 14.81 13.30 -21.18
N ASP A 38 15.28 13.41 -22.43
CA ASP A 38 15.34 14.69 -23.16
C ASP A 38 13.94 15.29 -23.36
N ASN A 39 12.91 14.43 -23.37
CA ASN A 39 11.51 14.84 -23.46
C ASN A 39 10.87 15.20 -22.12
N ILE A 40 11.60 15.08 -21.01
CA ILE A 40 11.08 15.35 -19.66
C ILE A 40 11.86 16.48 -18.97
N PRO A 41 11.76 17.73 -19.44
CA PRO A 41 12.54 18.85 -18.89
C PRO A 41 12.22 19.16 -17.42
N ASN A 42 11.08 18.70 -16.91
CA ASN A 42 10.65 18.88 -15.55
C ASN A 42 11.26 17.85 -14.57
N LEU A 43 12.01 16.85 -15.06
CA LEU A 43 12.71 15.89 -14.19
C LEU A 43 13.60 16.58 -13.16
N LYS A 44 14.17 17.74 -13.51
CA LYS A 44 15.00 18.56 -12.64
C LYS A 44 14.31 19.04 -11.34
N TYR A 45 12.99 18.95 -11.26
CA TYR A 45 12.21 19.29 -10.07
C TYR A 45 11.93 18.09 -9.16
N ILE A 46 12.27 16.87 -9.62
CA ILE A 46 12.19 15.68 -8.77
C ILE A 46 13.40 15.67 -7.84
N ASP A 47 13.15 15.57 -6.54
CA ASP A 47 14.22 15.45 -5.55
C ASP A 47 15.04 14.17 -5.81
N GLN A 48 16.36 14.33 -5.90
CA GLN A 48 17.31 13.26 -6.19
C GLN A 48 17.16 12.08 -5.22
N LYS A 49 16.78 12.33 -3.97
CA LYS A 49 16.50 11.30 -2.98
C LYS A 49 15.50 10.25 -3.50
N TYR A 50 14.43 10.68 -4.17
CA TYR A 50 13.42 9.75 -4.69
C TYR A 50 13.90 9.01 -5.94
N MET A 51 14.69 9.65 -6.77
CA MET A 51 15.38 8.99 -7.88
C MET A 51 16.35 7.91 -7.39
N ASP A 52 17.07 8.17 -6.30
CA ASP A 52 17.99 7.20 -5.70
C ASP A 52 17.24 6.03 -5.04
N LEU A 53 16.11 6.28 -4.40
CA LEU A 53 15.24 5.24 -3.86
C LEU A 53 14.64 4.35 -4.97
N ALA A 54 14.31 4.92 -6.12
CA ALA A 54 13.76 4.18 -7.25
C ALA A 54 14.75 3.16 -7.83
N LYS A 55 16.07 3.35 -7.66
CA LYS A 55 17.09 2.38 -8.08
C LYS A 55 16.93 1.00 -7.45
N GLY A 56 16.19 0.89 -6.34
CA GLY A 56 15.89 -0.39 -5.72
C GLY A 56 15.02 -1.33 -6.58
N PHE A 57 14.23 -0.77 -7.50
CA PHE A 57 13.34 -1.53 -8.39
C PHE A 57 13.57 -1.19 -9.89
N ASP A 58 14.20 -0.08 -10.20
CA ASP A 58 14.61 0.38 -11.53
C ASP A 58 16.08 0.86 -11.44
N PRO A 59 17.09 -0.06 -11.48
CA PRO A 59 18.47 0.22 -11.10
C PRO A 59 19.13 1.41 -11.77
N ASP A 60 18.79 1.65 -13.04
CA ASP A 60 19.32 2.74 -13.84
C ASP A 60 18.34 3.91 -13.99
N ASN A 61 17.19 3.85 -13.33
CA ASN A 61 16.07 4.78 -13.55
C ASN A 61 15.67 4.90 -15.02
N LYS A 62 15.66 3.79 -15.76
CA LYS A 62 15.39 3.83 -17.21
C LYS A 62 13.92 3.82 -17.56
N TYR A 63 13.08 3.27 -16.70
CA TYR A 63 11.69 2.91 -17.03
C TYR A 63 10.67 3.69 -16.21
N SER A 64 11.10 4.41 -15.16
CA SER A 64 10.18 5.06 -14.23
C SER A 64 10.66 6.40 -13.72
N VAL A 65 9.70 7.27 -13.41
CA VAL A 65 9.91 8.53 -12.68
C VAL A 65 9.05 8.48 -11.41
N PRO A 66 9.61 8.76 -10.22
CA PRO A 66 8.85 8.82 -8.99
C PRO A 66 7.72 9.85 -9.08
N TYR A 67 6.49 9.43 -8.77
CA TYR A 67 5.32 10.30 -8.79
C TYR A 67 4.83 10.64 -7.39
N LEU A 68 4.62 9.61 -6.55
CA LEU A 68 4.04 9.76 -5.22
C LEU A 68 4.68 8.74 -4.26
N TRP A 69 4.81 9.12 -3.02
CA TRP A 69 5.19 8.22 -1.94
C TRP A 69 4.33 8.49 -0.70
N GLY A 70 4.22 7.51 0.17
CA GLY A 70 3.49 7.63 1.41
C GLY A 70 3.84 6.51 2.37
N THR A 71 3.31 6.61 3.57
CA THR A 71 3.37 5.55 4.57
C THR A 71 2.00 4.93 4.76
N VAL A 72 1.97 3.69 5.24
CA VAL A 72 0.75 3.01 5.67
C VAL A 72 0.68 3.07 7.19
N GLY A 73 -0.49 3.31 7.73
CA GLY A 73 -0.73 3.38 9.16
C GLY A 73 -2.15 2.96 9.52
N ILE A 74 -2.47 3.05 10.81
CA ILE A 74 -3.82 2.85 11.31
C ILE A 74 -4.45 4.22 11.56
N LEU A 75 -5.56 4.49 10.90
CA LEU A 75 -6.49 5.56 11.27
C LEU A 75 -7.56 4.97 12.17
N TYR A 76 -7.84 5.62 13.29
CA TYR A 76 -8.90 5.16 14.20
C TYR A 76 -9.90 6.27 14.53
N ASN A 77 -11.14 5.88 14.74
CA ASN A 77 -12.23 6.77 15.11
C ASN A 77 -12.27 6.96 16.64
N LYS A 78 -11.92 8.16 17.10
CA LYS A 78 -11.89 8.52 18.53
C LYS A 78 -13.25 8.41 19.25
N LYS A 79 -14.35 8.31 18.51
CA LYS A 79 -15.68 8.07 19.07
C LYS A 79 -15.97 6.59 19.34
N MET A 80 -15.16 5.70 18.76
CA MET A 80 -15.33 4.24 18.84
C MET A 80 -14.14 3.56 19.51
N VAL A 81 -13.02 4.28 19.69
CA VAL A 81 -11.77 3.78 20.27
C VAL A 81 -11.38 4.71 21.42
N ASP A 82 -11.43 4.20 22.64
CA ASP A 82 -11.19 4.97 23.86
C ASP A 82 -9.71 4.95 24.30
N GLU A 83 -8.91 4.01 23.80
CA GLU A 83 -7.50 3.85 24.13
C GLU A 83 -6.57 4.33 23.01
N PRO A 84 -5.34 4.77 23.36
CA PRO A 84 -4.32 5.06 22.36
C PRO A 84 -3.93 3.79 21.59
N ILE A 85 -3.80 3.90 20.28
CA ILE A 85 -3.33 2.81 19.42
C ILE A 85 -1.83 2.98 19.19
N ASP A 86 -1.03 2.05 19.71
CA ASP A 86 0.44 2.05 19.64
C ASP A 86 1.02 0.81 18.98
N SER A 87 0.17 -0.15 18.58
CA SER A 87 0.58 -1.42 17.98
C SER A 87 -0.33 -1.83 16.83
N TRP A 88 0.26 -2.49 15.83
CA TRP A 88 -0.50 -3.21 14.80
C TRP A 88 -1.39 -4.32 15.37
N GLY A 89 -1.09 -4.81 16.58
CA GLY A 89 -1.85 -5.88 17.25
C GLY A 89 -3.32 -5.54 17.48
N VAL A 90 -3.69 -4.26 17.54
CA VAL A 90 -5.09 -3.83 17.65
C VAL A 90 -5.98 -4.35 16.52
N LEU A 91 -5.41 -4.64 15.35
CA LEU A 91 -6.13 -5.19 14.20
C LEU A 91 -6.51 -6.68 14.40
N TRP A 92 -6.08 -7.31 15.48
CA TRP A 92 -6.45 -8.68 15.91
C TRP A 92 -7.26 -8.69 17.21
N ASP A 93 -7.67 -7.51 17.70
CA ASP A 93 -8.48 -7.41 18.91
C ASP A 93 -9.95 -7.69 18.58
N GLU A 94 -10.53 -8.70 19.21
CA GLU A 94 -11.94 -9.08 19.12
C GLU A 94 -12.91 -7.94 19.46
N LYS A 95 -12.46 -6.97 20.28
CA LYS A 95 -13.23 -5.76 20.64
C LYS A 95 -13.68 -5.00 19.38
N TYR A 96 -12.89 -5.03 18.32
CA TYR A 96 -13.15 -4.29 17.07
C TYR A 96 -13.67 -5.17 15.94
N LYS A 97 -14.15 -6.38 16.26
CA LYS A 97 -14.74 -7.27 15.27
C LYS A 97 -15.83 -6.56 14.45
N ASP A 98 -15.85 -6.84 13.14
CA ASP A 98 -16.74 -6.23 12.16
C ASP A 98 -16.63 -4.69 12.06
N SER A 99 -15.53 -4.12 12.57
CA SER A 99 -15.25 -2.68 12.56
C SER A 99 -13.80 -2.35 12.15
N ILE A 100 -13.13 -3.27 11.45
CA ILE A 100 -11.77 -3.16 10.95
C ILE A 100 -11.80 -3.14 9.42
N LEU A 101 -11.20 -2.12 8.83
CA LEU A 101 -10.98 -2.01 7.38
C LEU A 101 -9.52 -2.36 7.07
N MET A 102 -9.30 -3.41 6.29
CA MET A 102 -7.98 -3.81 5.82
C MET A 102 -7.77 -3.42 4.36
N GLN A 103 -6.49 -3.28 3.97
CA GLN A 103 -6.12 -3.02 2.58
C GLN A 103 -6.39 -4.25 1.69
N ASP A 104 -7.09 -4.05 0.58
CA ASP A 104 -7.22 -5.03 -0.53
C ASP A 104 -5.96 -4.97 -1.42
N SER A 105 -4.81 -5.05 -0.77
CA SER A 105 -3.49 -5.08 -1.37
C SER A 105 -2.65 -6.16 -0.67
N VAL A 106 -2.19 -7.14 -1.44
CA VAL A 106 -1.40 -8.25 -0.90
C VAL A 106 -0.15 -7.74 -0.18
N ARG A 107 0.57 -6.79 -0.77
CA ARG A 107 1.80 -6.23 -0.18
C ARG A 107 1.54 -5.51 1.14
N ASP A 108 0.49 -4.68 1.18
CA ASP A 108 0.16 -3.92 2.39
C ASP A 108 -0.39 -4.83 3.49
N ALA A 109 -1.29 -5.75 3.17
CA ALA A 109 -1.82 -6.70 4.14
C ALA A 109 -0.72 -7.59 4.75
N PHE A 110 0.16 -8.17 3.92
CA PHE A 110 1.32 -8.92 4.40
C PHE A 110 2.30 -8.03 5.16
N GLY A 111 2.52 -6.80 4.70
CA GLY A 111 3.37 -5.82 5.36
C GLY A 111 2.94 -5.55 6.80
N VAL A 112 1.64 -5.36 7.03
CA VAL A 112 1.07 -5.18 8.38
C VAL A 112 1.35 -6.41 9.25
N ALA A 113 1.07 -7.62 8.75
CA ALA A 113 1.29 -8.86 9.50
C ALA A 113 2.78 -9.11 9.80
N LEU A 114 3.65 -8.91 8.81
CA LEU A 114 5.11 -9.04 8.98
C LEU A 114 5.62 -8.05 10.03
N LYS A 115 5.18 -6.78 9.98
CA LYS A 115 5.57 -5.78 10.99
C LYS A 115 5.09 -6.13 12.38
N TYR A 116 3.87 -6.64 12.52
CA TYR A 116 3.36 -7.08 13.80
C TYR A 116 4.16 -8.26 14.38
N LEU A 117 4.62 -9.17 13.52
CA LEU A 117 5.50 -10.29 13.91
C LEU A 117 6.97 -9.87 14.12
N GLY A 118 7.33 -8.61 13.84
CA GLY A 118 8.71 -8.11 13.98
C GLY A 118 9.63 -8.44 12.80
N TYR A 119 9.07 -8.88 11.67
CA TYR A 119 9.81 -9.24 10.48
C TYR A 119 10.02 -8.06 9.53
N SER A 120 10.91 -8.26 8.54
CA SER A 120 11.12 -7.29 7.46
C SER A 120 9.90 -7.22 6.53
N LEU A 121 9.53 -6.01 6.10
CA LEU A 121 8.51 -5.81 5.04
C LEU A 121 8.90 -6.47 3.71
N ASN A 122 10.20 -6.66 3.49
CA ASN A 122 10.77 -7.25 2.28
C ASN A 122 11.29 -8.68 2.52
N SER A 123 10.78 -9.35 3.56
CA SER A 123 11.15 -10.74 3.80
C SER A 123 10.79 -11.62 2.61
N THR A 124 11.72 -12.49 2.24
CA THR A 124 11.55 -13.57 1.26
C THR A 124 11.64 -14.95 1.92
N ASP A 125 11.79 -14.98 3.24
CA ASP A 125 11.79 -16.21 4.02
C ASP A 125 10.39 -16.84 4.02
N LEU A 126 10.32 -18.11 3.63
CA LEU A 126 9.05 -18.81 3.46
C LEU A 126 8.35 -19.08 4.81
N ASP A 127 9.10 -19.26 5.88
CA ASP A 127 8.54 -19.49 7.22
C ASP A 127 7.94 -18.20 7.79
N GLU A 128 8.62 -17.06 7.60
CA GLU A 128 8.10 -15.74 7.97
C GLU A 128 6.84 -15.38 7.16
N LEU A 129 6.85 -15.65 5.85
CA LEU A 129 5.69 -15.43 4.99
C LEU A 129 4.52 -16.36 5.36
N GLN A 130 4.80 -17.61 5.74
CA GLN A 130 3.77 -18.54 6.20
C GLN A 130 3.19 -18.10 7.56
N ALA A 131 4.03 -17.60 8.47
CA ALA A 131 3.58 -17.05 9.76
C ALA A 131 2.65 -15.83 9.54
N ALA A 132 3.05 -14.88 8.67
CA ALA A 132 2.23 -13.73 8.31
C ALA A 132 0.89 -14.13 7.68
N LYS A 133 0.90 -15.13 6.79
CA LYS A 133 -0.32 -15.69 6.18
C LYS A 133 -1.26 -16.27 7.23
N ASN A 134 -0.74 -17.07 8.16
CA ASN A 134 -1.55 -17.67 9.21
C ASN A 134 -2.19 -16.59 10.10
N LEU A 135 -1.43 -15.58 10.47
CA LEU A 135 -1.91 -14.44 11.24
C LEU A 135 -3.03 -13.67 10.52
N LEU A 136 -2.91 -13.47 9.19
CA LEU A 136 -3.98 -12.84 8.40
C LEU A 136 -5.23 -13.73 8.28
N ILE A 137 -5.07 -15.05 8.27
CA ILE A 137 -6.21 -15.98 8.31
C ILE A 137 -6.96 -15.87 9.65
N GLU A 138 -6.23 -15.75 10.77
CA GLU A 138 -6.81 -15.52 12.09
C GLU A 138 -7.54 -14.17 12.18
N GLN A 139 -7.01 -13.12 11.54
CA GLN A 139 -7.63 -11.79 11.49
C GLN A 139 -8.93 -11.77 10.68
N LYS A 140 -9.00 -12.57 9.61
CA LYS A 140 -10.07 -12.48 8.61
C LYS A 140 -11.49 -12.45 9.19
N PRO A 141 -11.85 -13.22 10.24
CA PRO A 141 -13.19 -13.17 10.86
C PRO A 141 -13.49 -11.85 11.59
N LEU A 142 -12.49 -11.02 11.86
CA LEU A 142 -12.62 -9.72 12.55
C LEU A 142 -12.80 -8.56 11.57
N VAL A 143 -12.40 -8.76 10.32
CA VAL A 143 -12.38 -7.71 9.30
C VAL A 143 -13.77 -7.48 8.72
N GLN A 144 -14.22 -6.23 8.76
CA GLN A 144 -15.46 -5.78 8.13
C GLN A 144 -15.37 -5.85 6.61
N ALA A 145 -14.29 -5.32 6.04
CA ALA A 145 -14.07 -5.30 4.61
C ALA A 145 -12.58 -5.12 4.25
N TYR A 146 -12.21 -5.68 3.09
CA TYR A 146 -10.95 -5.37 2.42
C TYR A 146 -11.24 -4.31 1.36
N VAL A 147 -10.58 -3.15 1.47
CA VAL A 147 -10.84 -1.95 0.65
C VAL A 147 -9.54 -1.25 0.29
N ILE A 148 -9.56 -0.39 -0.73
CA ILE A 148 -8.47 0.52 -1.05
C ILE A 148 -8.97 1.95 -0.79
N ASP A 149 -9.42 2.66 -1.82
CA ASP A 149 -9.85 4.06 -1.70
C ASP A 149 -11.13 4.22 -0.84
N GLN A 150 -11.97 3.20 -0.79
CA GLN A 150 -13.20 3.23 0.01
C GLN A 150 -12.97 3.33 1.52
N VAL A 151 -11.75 3.01 2.01
CA VAL A 151 -11.40 3.20 3.42
C VAL A 151 -11.64 4.65 3.85
N ARG A 152 -11.29 5.61 2.99
CA ARG A 152 -11.49 7.04 3.23
C ARG A 152 -12.95 7.35 3.53
N ASP A 153 -13.84 7.01 2.60
CA ASP A 153 -15.26 7.37 2.69
C ASP A 153 -15.92 6.68 3.90
N LYS A 154 -15.56 5.43 4.16
CA LYS A 154 -16.05 4.67 5.33
C LYS A 154 -15.59 5.26 6.67
N MET A 155 -14.33 5.67 6.77
CA MET A 155 -13.81 6.31 7.98
C MET A 155 -14.45 7.68 8.22
N ILE A 156 -14.61 8.50 7.18
CA ILE A 156 -15.31 9.78 7.25
C ILE A 156 -16.77 9.55 7.68
N GLY A 157 -17.44 8.52 7.16
CA GLY A 157 -18.81 8.14 7.47
C GLY A 157 -19.00 7.52 8.87
N ASN A 158 -17.94 7.32 9.65
CA ASN A 158 -17.94 6.62 10.95
C ASN A 158 -18.45 5.16 10.83
N GLU A 159 -18.18 4.48 9.73
CA GLU A 159 -18.62 3.11 9.50
C GLU A 159 -17.68 2.05 10.12
N ALA A 160 -16.49 2.44 10.56
CA ALA A 160 -15.52 1.54 11.17
C ALA A 160 -14.72 2.23 12.29
N ALA A 161 -14.25 1.42 13.24
CA ALA A 161 -13.40 1.87 14.33
C ALA A 161 -11.95 2.05 13.89
N LEU A 162 -11.43 1.13 13.07
CA LEU A 162 -10.04 1.06 12.63
C LEU A 162 -9.96 0.91 11.11
N GLY A 163 -9.03 1.65 10.49
CA GLY A 163 -8.75 1.52 9.06
C GLY A 163 -7.25 1.52 8.78
N VAL A 164 -6.77 0.52 8.06
CA VAL A 164 -5.42 0.54 7.49
C VAL A 164 -5.46 1.42 6.24
N ILE A 165 -4.69 2.51 6.24
CA ILE A 165 -4.84 3.59 5.28
C ILE A 165 -3.49 4.23 4.92
N TYR A 166 -3.39 4.83 3.75
CA TYR A 166 -2.24 5.64 3.37
C TYR A 166 -2.25 7.00 4.03
N SER A 167 -1.07 7.53 4.36
CA SER A 167 -0.91 8.76 5.13
C SER A 167 -1.63 9.99 4.52
N GLY A 168 -1.61 10.13 3.19
CA GLY A 168 -2.30 11.22 2.52
C GLY A 168 -3.82 11.15 2.69
N GLU A 169 -4.40 9.97 2.55
CA GLU A 169 -5.82 9.73 2.75
C GLU A 169 -6.23 9.92 4.23
N ALA A 170 -5.36 9.52 5.17
CA ALA A 170 -5.60 9.73 6.59
C ALA A 170 -5.69 11.22 6.96
N LEU A 171 -4.79 12.04 6.39
CA LEU A 171 -4.84 13.50 6.58
C LEU A 171 -6.13 14.10 6.02
N TYR A 172 -6.57 13.64 4.85
CA TYR A 172 -7.84 14.06 4.28
C TYR A 172 -9.03 13.67 5.18
N CYS A 173 -9.06 12.44 5.68
CA CYS A 173 -10.10 12.01 6.63
C CYS A 173 -10.17 12.90 7.87
N GLN A 174 -9.00 13.29 8.43
CA GLN A 174 -8.93 14.18 9.59
C GLN A 174 -9.46 15.60 9.30
N GLN A 175 -9.38 16.07 8.05
CA GLN A 175 -9.94 17.37 7.65
C GLN A 175 -11.46 17.32 7.53
N GLU A 176 -11.99 16.22 7.00
CA GLU A 176 -13.45 16.07 6.76
C GLU A 176 -14.22 15.63 8.01
N ASN A 177 -13.59 14.91 8.94
CA ASN A 177 -14.18 14.43 10.19
C ASN A 177 -13.13 14.46 11.31
N PRO A 178 -12.87 15.64 11.94
CA PRO A 178 -11.83 15.86 12.93
C PRO A 178 -12.09 15.18 14.29
#